data_1c5f2495cb26c3a92689925428065e94
#
_entry.id   1c5f2495cb26c3a92689925428065e94
#
_cell.length_a   1.000
_cell.length_b   1.000
_cell.length_c   1.000
_cell.angle_alpha   90.00
_cell.angle_beta   90.00
_cell.angle_gamma   90.00
#
_symmetry.space_group_name_H-M   'P 1'
#
loop_
_entity.id
_entity.type
_entity.pdbx_description
1 polymer ?
#
loop_
_entity_poly.entity_id
_entity_poly.type
_entity_poly.pdbx_seq_one_letter_code
_entity_poly.pdbx_strand_id
1 'polypeptide(L)'
;MKPASLMPAWRACVAQRWRWSGAVPQAALLSALTFGVVLPVCGHRLLYSYFFLRSVFLDAMSEQVLQESLQRGQDALSFWNRASAEPPAFKNLSLKPELLVTVVTTRRSEARDFHYLLQVMRQLSAILPSCGRRRCAEVLVCDVERGPQGNQDASLLEAQFKVIRRSPEEQLQNWELLNTFEREKRDYVFCLRRGWDLLQPRNMVVLEDDALPTPDFFNVIAHLLSRRFSRHTLYVKLYHPERLQRYWNLEPYRLLEWVGLGLVLATALLRVPSWSPRWFSFTLSWAHLLFFTLYFMAAAELLGRHYLLEGRRLSPQLYAVSPATECCTPAMLFPGNSSLRVAEYLDASFCTKGKAKDTVLYQLMRTLPGERAHSVEPNLVTHIGAFSSVRRNPSRPKLL
;
A
#
# COMPACT_ATOMS: atom_id res chain seq x y z
N MET A 1 -4.68 77.12 32.98
CA MET A 1 -4.30 76.21 31.87
C MET A 1 -3.34 75.15 32.43
N LYS A 2 -3.77 73.88 32.53
CA LYS A 2 -2.94 72.77 32.98
C LYS A 2 -2.28 72.17 31.71
N PRO A 3 -0.97 71.82 31.73
CA PRO A 3 -0.32 71.22 30.56
C PRO A 3 -0.78 69.77 30.42
N ALA A 4 -1.19 69.40 29.21
CA ALA A 4 -1.47 68.05 28.82
C ALA A 4 -0.16 67.21 28.85
N SER A 5 -0.07 66.20 29.69
CA SER A 5 1.03 65.28 29.76
C SER A 5 0.99 64.33 28.55
N LEU A 6 1.84 64.58 27.59
CA LEU A 6 2.17 63.64 26.52
C LEU A 6 2.74 62.34 27.15
N MET A 7 1.96 61.28 27.26
CA MET A 7 2.48 59.96 27.59
C MET A 7 3.44 59.55 26.47
N PRO A 8 4.69 59.21 26.78
CA PRO A 8 5.66 58.85 25.76
C PRO A 8 5.27 57.55 25.08
N ALA A 9 5.38 57.49 23.73
CA ALA A 9 5.01 56.40 22.84
C ALA A 9 5.61 55.04 23.24
N TRP A 10 6.73 55.04 23.99
CA TRP A 10 7.32 53.80 24.49
C TRP A 10 6.46 53.09 25.54
N ARG A 11 5.62 53.76 26.33
CA ARG A 11 4.67 53.13 27.27
C ARG A 11 3.55 52.44 26.52
N ALA A 12 3.09 52.95 25.39
CA ALA A 12 2.12 52.28 24.54
C ALA A 12 2.73 51.00 23.90
N CYS A 13 3.98 51.05 23.45
CA CYS A 13 4.69 49.90 22.94
C CYS A 13 4.96 48.82 23.99
N VAL A 14 5.27 49.20 25.25
CA VAL A 14 5.47 48.27 26.36
C VAL A 14 4.14 47.66 26.80
N ALA A 15 3.04 48.44 26.84
CA ALA A 15 1.73 47.94 27.13
C ALA A 15 1.19 47.00 26.04
N GLN A 16 1.51 47.26 24.78
CA GLN A 16 1.22 46.38 23.65
C GLN A 16 2.03 45.10 23.67
N ARG A 17 3.31 45.17 24.07
CA ARG A 17 4.17 44.01 24.30
C ARG A 17 3.66 43.09 25.44
N TRP A 18 3.06 43.67 26.47
CA TRP A 18 2.46 42.92 27.59
C TRP A 18 1.16 42.20 27.20
N ARG A 19 0.41 42.70 26.23
CA ARG A 19 -0.77 42.01 25.70
C ARG A 19 -0.45 40.73 24.90
N TRP A 20 0.75 40.62 24.39
CA TRP A 20 1.26 39.42 23.65
C TRP A 20 1.97 38.37 24.54
N SER A 21 2.17 38.67 25.82
CA SER A 21 2.85 37.75 26.76
C SER A 21 1.92 36.71 27.37
N GLY A 22 0.62 36.77 27.10
CA GLY A 22 -0.36 35.77 27.61
C GLY A 22 -0.31 34.44 26.81
N ALA A 23 -0.73 33.36 27.45
CA ALA A 23 -0.78 32.03 26.83
C ALA A 23 -1.68 32.00 25.57
N VAL A 24 -2.81 32.70 25.58
CA VAL A 24 -3.78 32.72 24.46
C VAL A 24 -3.22 33.34 23.19
N PRO A 25 -2.65 34.58 23.19
CA PRO A 25 -2.03 35.13 21.97
C PRO A 25 -0.81 34.34 21.49
N GLN A 26 -0.04 33.75 22.42
CA GLN A 26 1.07 32.87 22.04
C GLN A 26 0.55 31.58 21.36
N ALA A 27 -0.50 30.97 21.88
CA ALA A 27 -1.16 29.80 21.26
C ALA A 27 -1.68 30.13 19.87
N ALA A 28 -2.35 31.28 19.71
CA ALA A 28 -2.86 31.76 18.44
C ALA A 28 -1.74 32.02 17.41
N LEU A 29 -0.67 32.68 17.83
CA LEU A 29 0.50 32.94 16.97
C LEU A 29 1.19 31.64 16.58
N LEU A 30 1.41 30.73 17.54
CA LEU A 30 2.00 29.41 17.27
C LEU A 30 1.14 28.65 16.25
N SER A 31 -0.17 28.61 16.46
CA SER A 31 -1.08 27.95 15.54
C SER A 31 -1.08 28.58 14.15
N ALA A 32 -1.13 29.92 14.06
CA ALA A 32 -1.08 30.63 12.79
C ALA A 32 0.23 30.38 12.02
N LEU A 33 1.37 30.41 12.70
CA LEU A 33 2.67 30.12 12.09
C LEU A 33 2.77 28.66 11.64
N THR A 34 2.37 27.72 12.51
CA THR A 34 2.50 26.30 12.19
C THR A 34 1.54 25.90 11.07
N PHE A 35 0.27 26.20 11.20
CA PHE A 35 -0.74 25.77 10.24
C PHE A 35 -0.80 26.64 8.98
N GLY A 36 -0.48 27.92 9.08
CA GLY A 36 -0.48 28.85 7.95
C GLY A 36 0.82 28.92 7.16
N VAL A 37 1.97 28.57 7.77
CA VAL A 37 3.28 28.72 7.12
C VAL A 37 4.08 27.41 7.13
N VAL A 38 4.39 26.90 8.32
CA VAL A 38 5.33 25.76 8.46
C VAL A 38 4.80 24.51 7.78
N LEU A 39 3.56 24.12 8.08
CA LEU A 39 2.97 22.91 7.50
C LEU A 39 2.75 23.02 5.98
N PRO A 40 2.25 24.14 5.41
CA PRO A 40 2.22 24.32 3.97
C PRO A 40 3.59 24.22 3.31
N VAL A 41 4.60 24.88 3.89
CA VAL A 41 5.96 24.89 3.34
C VAL A 41 6.64 23.52 3.46
N CYS A 42 6.47 22.83 4.58
CA CYS A 42 7.06 21.49 4.75
C CYS A 42 6.24 20.40 4.05
N GLY A 43 4.93 20.54 4.03
CA GLY A 43 4.01 19.53 3.54
C GLY A 43 3.81 19.50 2.03
N HIS A 44 4.20 20.57 1.29
CA HIS A 44 3.90 20.68 -0.15
C HIS A 44 4.54 19.57 -1.01
N ARG A 45 5.61 18.95 -0.54
CA ARG A 45 6.31 17.80 -1.17
C ARG A 45 6.00 16.45 -0.53
N LEU A 46 5.30 16.44 0.60
CA LEU A 46 4.99 15.20 1.31
C LEU A 46 3.72 14.59 0.74
N LEU A 47 3.82 13.41 0.17
CA LEU A 47 2.78 12.70 -0.58
C LEU A 47 1.44 12.62 0.18
N TYR A 48 1.47 12.34 1.46
CA TYR A 48 0.28 12.14 2.29
C TYR A 48 -0.21 13.42 2.95
N SER A 49 0.49 14.53 2.78
CA SER A 49 0.10 15.82 3.34
C SER A 49 -1.13 16.42 2.64
N TYR A 50 -1.96 17.08 3.40
CA TYR A 50 -3.08 17.88 2.84
C TYR A 50 -2.58 19.07 2.01
N PHE A 51 -1.37 19.52 2.24
CA PHE A 51 -0.71 20.60 1.50
C PHE A 51 0.02 20.12 0.24
N PHE A 52 0.00 18.81 -0.05
CA PHE A 52 0.73 18.25 -1.18
C PHE A 52 0.27 18.85 -2.52
N LEU A 53 1.18 19.46 -3.24
CA LEU A 53 0.92 20.06 -4.55
C LEU A 53 0.99 19.00 -5.66
N ARG A 54 -0.07 18.22 -5.74
CA ARG A 54 -0.20 17.07 -6.65
C ARG A 54 0.08 17.43 -8.11
N SER A 55 -0.41 18.57 -8.57
CA SER A 55 -0.21 19.03 -9.94
C SER A 55 1.24 19.35 -10.28
N VAL A 56 2.09 19.60 -9.26
CA VAL A 56 3.49 19.97 -9.44
C VAL A 56 4.43 18.78 -9.25
N PHE A 57 4.16 17.95 -8.23
CA PHE A 57 5.11 16.92 -7.79
C PHE A 57 4.70 15.50 -8.14
N LEU A 58 3.44 15.29 -8.52
CA LEU A 58 2.93 13.98 -8.84
C LEU A 58 1.93 14.03 -9.98
N ASP A 59 2.45 14.12 -11.16
CA ASP A 59 1.82 13.44 -12.27
C ASP A 59 2.47 12.04 -12.34
N ALA A 60 1.73 11.01 -11.93
CA ALA A 60 2.19 9.63 -12.02
C ALA A 60 2.43 9.20 -13.48
N MET A 61 1.95 10.00 -14.43
CA MET A 61 2.17 9.90 -15.86
C MET A 61 3.20 10.92 -16.34
N SER A 62 3.91 11.61 -15.43
CA SER A 62 4.99 12.50 -15.83
C SER A 62 6.10 11.73 -16.53
N GLU A 63 6.71 12.35 -17.52
CA GLU A 63 7.78 11.71 -18.30
C GLU A 63 8.93 11.24 -17.40
N GLN A 64 9.25 11.98 -16.34
CA GLN A 64 10.28 11.59 -15.39
C GLN A 64 9.94 10.27 -14.70
N VAL A 65 8.71 10.12 -14.16
CA VAL A 65 8.29 8.88 -13.46
C VAL A 65 8.24 7.70 -14.43
N LEU A 66 7.77 7.93 -15.65
CA LEU A 66 7.74 6.90 -16.69
C LEU A 66 9.16 6.48 -17.10
N GLN A 67 10.09 7.42 -17.22
CA GLN A 67 11.50 7.11 -17.52
C GLN A 67 12.18 6.33 -16.39
N GLU A 68 11.96 6.70 -15.14
CA GLU A 68 12.46 5.94 -13.99
C GLU A 68 11.92 4.51 -13.97
N SER A 69 10.62 4.34 -14.29
CA SER A 69 10.02 3.01 -14.42
C SER A 69 10.60 2.21 -15.57
N LEU A 70 10.83 2.84 -16.71
CA LEU A 70 11.45 2.23 -17.88
C LEU A 70 12.89 1.79 -17.56
N GLN A 71 13.68 2.64 -16.90
CA GLN A 71 15.05 2.30 -16.50
C GLN A 71 15.08 1.08 -15.57
N ARG A 72 14.21 1.05 -14.56
CA ARG A 72 14.07 -0.13 -13.68
C ARG A 72 13.72 -1.40 -14.47
N GLY A 73 12.86 -1.28 -15.47
CA GLY A 73 12.50 -2.38 -16.37
C GLY A 73 13.69 -2.89 -17.17
N GLN A 74 14.47 -1.99 -17.77
CA GLN A 74 15.68 -2.34 -18.53
C GLN A 74 16.77 -2.99 -17.65
N ASP A 75 16.91 -2.49 -16.42
CA ASP A 75 17.83 -3.09 -15.44
C ASP A 75 17.38 -4.51 -15.04
N ALA A 76 16.06 -4.73 -14.91
CA ALA A 76 15.50 -6.06 -14.63
C ALA A 76 15.67 -7.01 -15.83
N LEU A 77 15.43 -6.53 -17.05
CA LEU A 77 15.67 -7.29 -18.27
C LEU A 77 17.13 -7.71 -18.40
N SER A 78 18.05 -6.78 -18.17
CA SER A 78 19.49 -7.06 -18.22
C SER A 78 19.91 -8.05 -17.14
N PHE A 79 19.31 -8.02 -15.96
CA PHE A 79 19.53 -8.99 -14.89
C PHE A 79 19.09 -10.39 -15.33
N TRP A 80 17.87 -10.55 -15.84
CA TRP A 80 17.32 -11.85 -16.21
C TRP A 80 17.99 -12.44 -17.45
N ASN A 81 18.42 -11.63 -18.41
CA ASN A 81 19.22 -12.11 -19.54
C ASN A 81 20.53 -12.76 -19.08
N ARG A 82 21.17 -12.21 -18.06
CA ARG A 82 22.38 -12.83 -17.48
C ARG A 82 22.05 -14.08 -16.66
N ALA A 83 21.02 -14.01 -15.84
CA ALA A 83 20.60 -15.13 -14.99
C ALA A 83 20.10 -16.34 -15.81
N SER A 84 19.53 -16.13 -17.00
CA SER A 84 19.07 -17.23 -17.86
C SER A 84 20.23 -18.11 -18.40
N ALA A 85 21.46 -17.61 -18.39
CA ALA A 85 22.65 -18.37 -18.75
C ALA A 85 23.16 -19.25 -17.59
N GLU A 86 22.68 -19.07 -16.36
CA GLU A 86 23.05 -19.80 -15.17
C GLU A 86 22.13 -21.02 -14.93
N PRO A 87 22.56 -22.02 -14.14
CA PRO A 87 21.71 -23.15 -13.77
C PRO A 87 20.44 -22.65 -13.03
N PRO A 88 19.28 -23.28 -13.27
CA PRO A 88 18.01 -22.81 -12.69
C PRO A 88 18.01 -22.93 -11.15
N ALA A 89 17.91 -21.79 -10.48
CA ALA A 89 17.91 -21.71 -9.03
C ALA A 89 16.54 -22.02 -8.40
N PHE A 90 15.44 -21.68 -9.10
CA PHE A 90 14.09 -21.69 -8.55
C PHE A 90 13.12 -22.67 -9.26
N LYS A 91 13.58 -23.41 -10.26
CA LYS A 91 12.73 -24.27 -11.11
C LYS A 91 12.26 -25.55 -10.44
N ASN A 92 13.04 -26.08 -9.49
CA ASN A 92 12.72 -27.30 -8.76
C ASN A 92 11.77 -26.99 -7.59
N LEU A 93 10.48 -27.10 -7.82
CA LEU A 93 9.44 -26.78 -6.84
C LEU A 93 9.27 -27.92 -5.83
N SER A 94 9.02 -27.56 -4.57
CA SER A 94 8.65 -28.51 -3.52
C SER A 94 7.13 -28.73 -3.54
N LEU A 95 6.71 -29.98 -3.38
CA LEU A 95 5.30 -30.30 -3.12
C LEU A 95 4.91 -29.82 -1.72
N LYS A 96 3.70 -29.28 -1.60
CA LYS A 96 3.10 -28.79 -0.35
C LYS A 96 3.95 -27.72 0.36
N PRO A 97 4.37 -26.65 -0.36
CA PRO A 97 5.10 -25.57 0.29
C PRO A 97 4.24 -24.88 1.35
N GLU A 98 4.88 -24.27 2.34
CA GLU A 98 4.19 -23.46 3.36
C GLU A 98 3.48 -22.26 2.74
N LEU A 99 4.12 -21.64 1.74
CA LEU A 99 3.58 -20.53 0.98
C LEU A 99 3.87 -20.70 -0.51
N LEU A 100 2.88 -20.53 -1.36
CA LEU A 100 3.04 -20.37 -2.79
C LEU A 100 2.75 -18.93 -3.18
N VAL A 101 3.67 -18.30 -3.89
CA VAL A 101 3.47 -16.98 -4.52
C VAL A 101 3.25 -17.20 -6.01
N THR A 102 2.06 -16.89 -6.49
CA THR A 102 1.70 -16.96 -7.91
C THR A 102 1.63 -15.56 -8.49
N VAL A 103 2.48 -15.24 -9.46
CA VAL A 103 2.46 -13.97 -10.16
C VAL A 103 1.66 -14.12 -11.44
N VAL A 104 0.54 -13.42 -11.53
CA VAL A 104 -0.35 -13.43 -12.70
C VAL A 104 0.12 -12.38 -13.68
N THR A 105 0.30 -12.76 -14.92
CA THR A 105 0.80 -11.87 -15.97
C THR A 105 0.13 -12.11 -17.30
N THR A 106 0.07 -11.07 -18.11
CA THR A 106 -0.28 -11.11 -19.53
C THR A 106 0.61 -10.13 -20.28
N ARG A 107 0.74 -10.31 -21.59
CA ARG A 107 1.48 -9.37 -22.40
C ARG A 107 0.84 -7.98 -22.34
N ARG A 108 1.65 -6.99 -22.06
CA ARG A 108 1.24 -5.60 -22.06
C ARG A 108 1.39 -5.00 -23.46
N SER A 109 0.40 -4.24 -23.90
CA SER A 109 0.33 -3.62 -25.24
C SER A 109 0.66 -2.13 -25.20
N GLU A 110 1.48 -1.71 -24.29
CA GLU A 110 1.88 -0.33 -24.08
C GLU A 110 2.91 0.10 -25.15
N ALA A 111 2.94 1.38 -25.50
CA ALA A 111 3.89 1.91 -26.47
C ALA A 111 5.36 1.78 -26.00
N ARG A 112 5.57 1.69 -24.69
CA ARG A 112 6.86 1.44 -24.03
C ARG A 112 6.75 0.20 -23.18
N ASP A 113 7.71 -0.70 -23.28
CA ASP A 113 7.74 -1.90 -22.44
C ASP A 113 8.48 -1.61 -21.14
N PHE A 114 7.73 -1.58 -20.05
CA PHE A 114 8.26 -1.33 -18.71
C PHE A 114 8.74 -2.61 -18.02
N HIS A 115 8.53 -3.80 -18.59
CA HIS A 115 8.94 -5.09 -18.04
C HIS A 115 8.53 -5.25 -16.56
N TYR A 116 7.29 -4.92 -16.20
CA TYR A 116 6.82 -4.97 -14.81
C TYR A 116 6.97 -6.35 -14.19
N LEU A 117 6.63 -7.41 -14.94
CA LEU A 117 6.83 -8.78 -14.47
C LEU A 117 8.28 -9.02 -14.07
N LEU A 118 9.24 -8.59 -14.90
CA LEU A 118 10.67 -8.79 -14.62
C LEU A 118 11.13 -8.01 -13.39
N GLN A 119 10.57 -6.82 -13.14
CA GLN A 119 10.84 -6.03 -11.93
C GLN A 119 10.34 -6.76 -10.68
N VAL A 120 9.10 -7.24 -10.69
CA VAL A 120 8.48 -7.97 -9.58
C VAL A 120 9.24 -9.27 -9.29
N MET A 121 9.57 -10.04 -10.33
CA MET A 121 10.30 -11.30 -10.17
C MET A 121 11.73 -11.08 -9.66
N ARG A 122 12.41 -10.01 -10.08
CA ARG A 122 13.73 -9.63 -9.55
C ARG A 122 13.64 -9.32 -8.06
N GLN A 123 12.64 -8.55 -7.64
CA GLN A 123 12.42 -8.24 -6.23
C GLN A 123 12.11 -9.50 -5.42
N LEU A 124 11.22 -10.37 -5.91
CA LEU A 124 10.91 -11.64 -5.26
C LEU A 124 12.17 -12.52 -5.11
N SER A 125 12.99 -12.64 -6.16
CA SER A 125 14.23 -13.42 -6.09
C SER A 125 15.23 -12.85 -5.07
N ALA A 126 15.27 -11.52 -4.91
CA ALA A 126 16.15 -10.86 -3.95
C ALA A 126 15.72 -11.06 -2.49
N ILE A 127 14.39 -11.06 -2.22
CA ILE A 127 13.87 -11.19 -0.86
C ILE A 127 13.57 -12.64 -0.45
N LEU A 128 13.46 -13.58 -1.38
CA LEU A 128 13.18 -14.99 -1.08
C LEU A 128 14.21 -15.64 -0.14
N PRO A 129 15.52 -15.36 -0.23
CA PRO A 129 16.50 -15.90 0.72
C PRO A 129 16.30 -15.42 2.16
N SER A 130 15.70 -14.24 2.37
CA SER A 130 15.44 -13.69 3.70
C SER A 130 14.31 -14.40 4.48
N CYS A 131 13.65 -15.34 3.86
CA CYS A 131 12.55 -16.11 4.43
C CYS A 131 12.96 -17.07 5.58
N GLY A 132 14.20 -17.05 6.04
CA GLY A 132 14.70 -17.64 7.28
C GLY A 132 14.75 -19.17 7.35
N ARG A 133 14.04 -19.89 6.51
CA ARG A 133 14.07 -21.37 6.39
C ARG A 133 14.27 -21.76 4.92
N ARG A 134 15.06 -22.79 4.69
CA ARG A 134 15.20 -23.34 3.33
C ARG A 134 13.79 -23.62 2.77
N ARG A 135 13.42 -22.94 1.66
CA ARG A 135 12.15 -23.11 0.93
C ARG A 135 10.88 -22.83 1.76
N CYS A 136 10.83 -21.71 2.44
CA CYS A 136 9.61 -21.25 3.11
C CYS A 136 8.51 -20.84 2.12
N ALA A 137 8.88 -20.44 0.91
CA ALA A 137 7.96 -20.09 -0.16
C ALA A 137 8.47 -20.62 -1.51
N GLU A 138 7.54 -20.98 -2.36
CA GLU A 138 7.77 -21.27 -3.78
C GLU A 138 7.15 -20.15 -4.62
N VAL A 139 7.79 -19.84 -5.76
CA VAL A 139 7.33 -18.79 -6.68
C VAL A 139 7.03 -19.40 -8.04
N LEU A 140 5.89 -19.01 -8.61
CA LEU A 140 5.36 -19.54 -9.85
C LEU A 140 4.80 -18.37 -10.68
N VAL A 141 5.06 -18.37 -11.97
CA VAL A 141 4.49 -17.41 -12.92
C VAL A 141 3.28 -18.04 -13.60
N CYS A 142 2.15 -17.35 -13.57
CA CYS A 142 0.93 -17.74 -14.26
C CYS A 142 0.71 -16.79 -15.44
N ASP A 143 1.09 -17.24 -16.63
CA ASP A 143 0.96 -16.49 -17.86
C ASP A 143 -0.40 -16.78 -18.51
N VAL A 144 -1.26 -15.77 -18.54
CA VAL A 144 -2.62 -15.88 -19.11
C VAL A 144 -2.72 -15.28 -20.51
N GLU A 145 -1.58 -14.98 -21.15
CA GLU A 145 -1.53 -14.47 -22.51
C GLU A 145 -2.13 -15.45 -23.50
N ARG A 146 -2.90 -14.93 -24.45
CA ARG A 146 -3.59 -15.71 -25.50
C ARG A 146 -3.19 -15.32 -26.91
N GLY A 147 -2.50 -14.19 -27.05
CA GLY A 147 -2.08 -13.70 -28.33
C GLY A 147 -0.99 -14.57 -28.99
N PRO A 148 -0.93 -14.60 -30.33
CA PRO A 148 0.04 -15.44 -31.06
C PRO A 148 1.49 -15.05 -30.82
N GLN A 149 1.73 -13.84 -30.35
CA GLN A 149 3.10 -13.35 -30.05
C GLN A 149 3.61 -13.77 -28.66
N GLY A 150 2.74 -14.34 -27.82
CA GLY A 150 3.08 -14.77 -26.47
C GLY A 150 3.52 -13.64 -25.55
N ASN A 151 3.93 -13.99 -24.35
CA ASN A 151 4.51 -13.09 -23.34
C ASN A 151 6.03 -13.32 -23.27
N GLN A 152 6.81 -12.39 -23.83
CA GLN A 152 8.27 -12.52 -23.90
C GLN A 152 8.94 -12.50 -22.53
N ASP A 153 8.45 -11.66 -21.61
CA ASP A 153 8.96 -11.59 -20.23
C ASP A 153 8.76 -12.92 -19.50
N ALA A 154 7.56 -13.52 -19.64
CA ALA A 154 7.28 -14.83 -19.04
C ALA A 154 8.17 -15.92 -19.66
N SER A 155 8.42 -15.87 -20.98
CA SER A 155 9.29 -16.84 -21.67
C SER A 155 10.75 -16.72 -21.21
N LEU A 156 11.26 -15.51 -20.99
CA LEU A 156 12.60 -15.30 -20.43
C LEU A 156 12.74 -15.92 -19.04
N LEU A 157 11.70 -15.81 -18.21
CA LEU A 157 11.69 -16.34 -16.85
C LEU A 157 11.59 -17.87 -16.78
N GLU A 158 11.23 -18.57 -17.85
CA GLU A 158 11.17 -20.05 -17.90
C GLU A 158 12.51 -20.71 -17.61
N ALA A 159 13.61 -20.02 -17.84
CA ALA A 159 14.94 -20.52 -17.49
C ALA A 159 15.10 -20.72 -15.98
N GLN A 160 14.48 -19.86 -15.16
CA GLN A 160 14.68 -19.82 -13.71
C GLN A 160 13.44 -20.25 -12.90
N PHE A 161 12.23 -20.01 -13.40
CA PHE A 161 10.98 -20.27 -12.69
C PHE A 161 10.08 -21.24 -13.45
N LYS A 162 9.17 -21.88 -12.74
CA LYS A 162 8.07 -22.60 -13.36
C LYS A 162 7.04 -21.60 -13.87
N VAL A 163 6.77 -21.65 -15.19
CA VAL A 163 5.70 -20.88 -15.82
C VAL A 163 4.54 -21.82 -16.16
N ILE A 164 3.35 -21.45 -15.79
CA ILE A 164 2.11 -22.18 -16.15
C ILE A 164 1.33 -21.35 -17.17
N ARG A 165 0.75 -22.04 -18.15
CA ARG A 165 -0.08 -21.47 -19.22
C ARG A 165 -1.32 -22.33 -19.42
N ARG A 166 -2.34 -21.78 -20.06
CA ARG A 166 -3.46 -22.57 -20.55
C ARG A 166 -3.04 -23.51 -21.67
N SER A 167 -3.66 -24.68 -21.72
CA SER A 167 -3.53 -25.54 -22.88
C SER A 167 -4.17 -24.91 -24.13
N PRO A 168 -3.76 -25.30 -25.35
CA PRO A 168 -4.38 -24.80 -26.58
C PRO A 168 -5.90 -25.01 -26.62
N GLU A 169 -6.40 -26.11 -26.06
CA GLU A 169 -7.82 -26.42 -25.97
C GLU A 169 -8.59 -25.47 -25.03
N GLU A 170 -7.99 -25.09 -23.91
CA GLU A 170 -8.52 -24.11 -22.97
C GLU A 170 -8.50 -22.69 -23.55
N GLN A 171 -7.68 -22.43 -24.57
CA GLN A 171 -7.61 -21.14 -25.26
C GLN A 171 -8.73 -20.97 -26.30
N LEU A 172 -9.24 -22.04 -26.86
CA LEU A 172 -10.26 -22.04 -27.94
C LEU A 172 -11.68 -21.75 -27.43
N GLN A 173 -11.94 -21.72 -26.13
CA GLN A 173 -13.27 -21.41 -25.60
C GLN A 173 -13.62 -19.94 -25.87
N ASN A 174 -14.80 -19.66 -26.42
CA ASN A 174 -15.46 -18.38 -26.79
C ASN A 174 -15.08 -17.11 -25.98
N TRP A 175 -13.78 -16.86 -25.81
CA TRP A 175 -13.26 -15.73 -25.00
C TRP A 175 -13.54 -14.38 -25.65
N GLU A 176 -13.64 -14.33 -26.97
CA GLU A 176 -13.92 -13.10 -27.72
C GLU A 176 -15.28 -12.50 -27.38
N LEU A 177 -16.23 -13.35 -27.00
CA LEU A 177 -17.58 -12.95 -26.61
C LEU A 177 -17.67 -12.42 -25.16
N LEU A 178 -16.62 -12.61 -24.35
CA LEU A 178 -16.63 -12.20 -22.96
C LEU A 178 -16.17 -10.74 -22.83
N ASN A 179 -16.83 -10.02 -21.91
CA ASN A 179 -16.34 -8.70 -21.52
C ASN A 179 -15.02 -8.80 -20.74
N THR A 180 -14.28 -7.70 -20.70
CA THR A 180 -12.94 -7.61 -20.10
C THR A 180 -12.92 -8.00 -18.63
N PHE A 181 -13.95 -7.66 -17.85
CA PHE A 181 -14.03 -7.97 -16.41
C PHE A 181 -14.22 -9.46 -16.15
N GLU A 182 -15.02 -10.11 -16.98
CA GLU A 182 -15.24 -11.55 -16.89
C GLU A 182 -13.98 -12.32 -17.32
N ARG A 183 -13.27 -11.85 -18.34
CA ARG A 183 -11.99 -12.44 -18.76
C ARG A 183 -10.95 -12.36 -17.63
N GLU A 184 -10.79 -11.18 -17.06
CA GLU A 184 -9.88 -10.95 -15.93
C GLU A 184 -10.21 -11.88 -14.74
N LYS A 185 -11.49 -12.02 -14.39
CA LYS A 185 -11.93 -12.92 -13.32
C LYS A 185 -11.57 -14.38 -13.63
N ARG A 186 -11.84 -14.85 -14.86
CA ARG A 186 -11.53 -16.23 -15.26
C ARG A 186 -10.02 -16.50 -15.31
N ASP A 187 -9.23 -15.52 -15.70
CA ASP A 187 -7.76 -15.59 -15.63
C ASP A 187 -7.27 -15.75 -14.20
N TYR A 188 -7.84 -14.95 -13.30
CA TYR A 188 -7.52 -15.02 -11.88
C TYR A 188 -7.88 -16.39 -11.28
N VAL A 189 -9.08 -16.90 -11.56
CA VAL A 189 -9.54 -18.23 -11.11
C VAL A 189 -8.66 -19.35 -11.67
N PHE A 190 -8.27 -19.27 -12.94
CA PHE A 190 -7.35 -20.22 -13.55
C PHE A 190 -6.03 -20.29 -12.78
N CYS A 191 -5.43 -19.14 -12.46
CA CYS A 191 -4.17 -19.09 -11.72
C CYS A 191 -4.31 -19.63 -10.30
N LEU A 192 -5.43 -19.35 -9.61
CA LEU A 192 -5.71 -19.92 -8.29
C LEU A 192 -5.77 -21.45 -8.32
N ARG A 193 -6.53 -22.02 -9.25
CA ARG A 193 -6.71 -23.48 -9.35
C ARG A 193 -5.43 -24.18 -9.80
N ARG A 194 -4.79 -23.70 -10.86
CA ARG A 194 -3.55 -24.29 -11.38
C ARG A 194 -2.39 -24.27 -10.39
N GLY A 195 -2.25 -23.16 -9.65
CA GLY A 195 -1.25 -23.10 -8.58
C GLY A 195 -1.52 -24.11 -7.47
N TRP A 196 -2.78 -24.27 -7.08
CA TRP A 196 -3.18 -25.27 -6.10
C TRP A 196 -2.97 -26.71 -6.60
N ASP A 197 -3.47 -27.03 -7.80
CA ASP A 197 -3.38 -28.37 -8.36
C ASP A 197 -1.95 -28.86 -8.52
N LEU A 198 -1.04 -27.92 -8.87
CA LEU A 198 0.36 -28.24 -9.09
C LEU A 198 1.12 -28.56 -7.79
N LEU A 199 0.87 -27.80 -6.71
CA LEU A 199 1.72 -27.83 -5.52
C LEU A 199 0.98 -28.14 -4.22
N GLN A 200 -0.33 -28.00 -4.16
CA GLN A 200 -1.15 -28.15 -2.95
C GLN A 200 -0.58 -27.36 -1.75
N PRO A 201 -0.32 -26.05 -1.91
CA PRO A 201 0.34 -25.26 -0.88
C PRO A 201 -0.51 -25.14 0.37
N ARG A 202 0.14 -24.93 1.55
CA ARG A 202 -0.60 -24.63 2.77
C ARG A 202 -1.27 -23.26 2.72
N ASN A 203 -0.63 -22.30 2.09
CA ASN A 203 -1.14 -20.93 1.91
C ASN A 203 -0.73 -20.44 0.53
N MET A 204 -1.52 -19.52 -0.05
CA MET A 204 -1.23 -18.97 -1.37
C MET A 204 -1.26 -17.45 -1.34
N VAL A 205 -0.33 -16.84 -2.04
CA VAL A 205 -0.39 -15.41 -2.41
C VAL A 205 -0.53 -15.32 -3.92
N VAL A 206 -1.42 -14.45 -4.36
CA VAL A 206 -1.52 -14.05 -5.78
C VAL A 206 -1.10 -12.60 -5.90
N LEU A 207 -0.16 -12.34 -6.78
CA LEU A 207 0.32 -11.00 -7.15
C LEU A 207 -0.02 -10.71 -8.61
N GLU A 208 -0.41 -9.50 -8.92
CA GLU A 208 -0.39 -8.99 -10.30
C GLU A 208 1.07 -8.64 -10.69
N ASP A 209 1.37 -8.65 -11.98
CA ASP A 209 2.74 -8.47 -12.50
C ASP A 209 3.33 -7.08 -12.29
N ASP A 210 2.53 -6.14 -11.77
CA ASP A 210 2.95 -4.79 -11.39
C ASP A 210 2.83 -4.51 -9.87
N ALA A 211 2.65 -5.56 -9.07
CA ALA A 211 2.61 -5.50 -7.62
C ALA A 211 3.99 -5.81 -7.03
N LEU A 212 4.84 -4.79 -6.86
CA LEU A 212 6.23 -4.93 -6.38
C LEU A 212 6.27 -5.17 -4.87
N PRO A 213 6.76 -6.34 -4.38
CA PRO A 213 6.82 -6.64 -2.95
C PRO A 213 7.81 -5.76 -2.18
N THR A 214 7.44 -5.43 -0.93
CA THR A 214 8.36 -4.74 -0.01
C THR A 214 9.42 -5.71 0.55
N PRO A 215 10.54 -5.21 1.09
CA PRO A 215 11.56 -6.08 1.70
C PRO A 215 11.03 -6.98 2.81
N ASP A 216 10.04 -6.54 3.58
CA ASP A 216 9.47 -7.27 4.72
C ASP A 216 8.37 -8.27 4.34
N PHE A 217 8.08 -8.41 3.05
CA PHE A 217 6.95 -9.16 2.52
C PHE A 217 6.79 -10.55 3.15
N PHE A 218 7.80 -11.40 3.09
CA PHE A 218 7.72 -12.76 3.62
C PHE A 218 7.62 -12.80 5.16
N ASN A 219 8.36 -11.94 5.85
CA ASN A 219 8.36 -11.89 7.32
C ASN A 219 7.00 -11.47 7.87
N VAL A 220 6.37 -10.49 7.23
CA VAL A 220 5.03 -10.02 7.63
C VAL A 220 3.98 -11.09 7.31
N ILE A 221 4.03 -11.73 6.13
CA ILE A 221 3.10 -12.82 5.80
C ILE A 221 3.23 -13.98 6.79
N ALA A 222 4.45 -14.41 7.12
CA ALA A 222 4.67 -15.46 8.10
C ALA A 222 4.07 -15.08 9.48
N HIS A 223 4.25 -13.82 9.88
CA HIS A 223 3.65 -13.31 11.11
C HIS A 223 2.11 -13.27 11.05
N LEU A 224 1.54 -12.82 9.93
CA LEU A 224 0.08 -12.80 9.73
C LEU A 224 -0.52 -14.21 9.80
N LEU A 225 0.12 -15.19 9.16
CA LEU A 225 -0.33 -16.58 9.15
C LEU A 225 -0.24 -17.24 10.54
N SER A 226 0.66 -16.79 11.40
CA SER A 226 0.76 -17.27 12.79
C SER A 226 -0.38 -16.77 13.69
N ARG A 227 -1.08 -15.71 13.31
CA ARG A 227 -2.18 -15.14 14.10
C ARG A 227 -3.46 -15.99 13.97
N ARG A 228 -4.25 -16.05 15.05
CA ARG A 228 -5.49 -16.85 15.09
C ARG A 228 -6.55 -16.47 14.05
N PHE A 229 -6.60 -15.19 13.64
CA PHE A 229 -7.59 -14.71 12.68
C PHE A 229 -7.45 -15.39 11.31
N SER A 230 -6.25 -15.84 10.93
CA SER A 230 -5.99 -16.47 9.63
C SER A 230 -6.86 -17.74 9.40
N ARG A 231 -7.26 -18.44 10.46
CA ARG A 231 -8.04 -19.68 10.37
C ARG A 231 -9.48 -19.48 9.86
N HIS A 232 -10.04 -18.29 10.02
CA HIS A 232 -11.42 -17.94 9.63
C HIS A 232 -11.44 -16.85 8.55
N THR A 233 -10.31 -16.65 7.88
CA THR A 233 -10.15 -15.61 6.87
C THR A 233 -10.18 -16.23 5.48
N LEU A 234 -11.05 -15.70 4.62
CA LEU A 234 -11.12 -16.11 3.23
C LEU A 234 -9.95 -15.49 2.44
N TYR A 235 -9.67 -14.20 2.66
CA TYR A 235 -8.50 -13.54 2.08
C TYR A 235 -8.01 -12.38 2.92
N VAL A 236 -6.74 -12.02 2.71
CA VAL A 236 -6.13 -10.80 3.23
C VAL A 236 -5.59 -9.99 2.06
N LYS A 237 -6.07 -8.76 1.89
CA LYS A 237 -5.49 -7.82 0.94
C LYS A 237 -4.14 -7.33 1.47
N LEU A 238 -3.11 -7.51 0.68
CA LEU A 238 -1.76 -7.03 0.97
C LEU A 238 -1.51 -5.64 0.40
N TYR A 239 -2.47 -5.17 -0.39
CA TYR A 239 -2.50 -3.85 -0.98
C TYR A 239 -3.92 -3.30 -0.99
N HIS A 240 -4.04 -2.03 -0.67
CA HIS A 240 -5.25 -1.26 -0.94
C HIS A 240 -4.89 0.21 -1.24
N PRO A 241 -5.72 0.91 -2.03
CA PRO A 241 -5.44 2.27 -2.45
C PRO A 241 -5.25 3.22 -1.29
N GLU A 242 -4.19 4.00 -1.30
CA GLU A 242 -3.83 4.94 -0.24
C GLU A 242 -4.92 5.97 0.05
N ARG A 243 -5.66 6.41 -0.98
CA ARG A 243 -6.78 7.32 -0.77
C ARG A 243 -7.87 6.73 0.13
N LEU A 244 -8.01 5.39 0.18
CA LEU A 244 -8.91 4.72 1.13
C LEU A 244 -8.35 4.77 2.56
N GLN A 245 -7.04 4.92 2.71
CA GLN A 245 -6.38 5.13 3.99
C GLN A 245 -6.49 6.57 4.51
N ARG A 246 -6.71 7.54 3.62
CA ARG A 246 -6.91 8.96 3.98
C ARG A 246 -8.28 9.24 4.58
N TYR A 247 -9.28 8.43 4.27
CA TYR A 247 -10.60 8.69 4.78
C TYR A 247 -10.71 8.31 6.24
N TRP A 248 -11.56 9.04 6.91
CA TRP A 248 -12.02 8.86 8.27
C TRP A 248 -12.28 7.38 8.55
N ASN A 249 -11.21 6.67 8.81
CA ASN A 249 -11.32 5.32 9.28
C ASN A 249 -11.64 5.43 10.77
N LEU A 250 -12.91 5.17 11.09
CA LEU A 250 -13.42 5.18 12.47
C LEU A 250 -12.95 3.96 13.28
N GLU A 251 -11.93 3.26 12.80
CA GLU A 251 -11.36 2.15 13.55
C GLU A 251 -10.80 2.64 14.89
N PRO A 252 -11.28 2.09 16.01
CA PRO A 252 -10.97 2.63 17.35
C PRO A 252 -9.48 2.73 17.63
N TYR A 253 -8.68 1.75 17.20
CA TYR A 253 -7.24 1.75 17.42
C TYR A 253 -6.51 2.85 16.63
N ARG A 254 -6.97 3.23 15.44
CA ARG A 254 -6.39 4.36 14.68
C ARG A 254 -6.69 5.70 15.34
N LEU A 255 -7.88 5.83 15.90
CA LEU A 255 -8.23 7.01 16.69
C LEU A 255 -7.38 7.08 17.96
N LEU A 256 -7.20 5.94 18.65
CA LEU A 256 -6.38 5.86 19.85
C LEU A 256 -4.90 6.18 19.57
N GLU A 257 -4.34 5.71 18.46
CA GLU A 257 -2.97 6.06 18.05
C GLU A 257 -2.83 7.57 17.81
N TRP A 258 -3.78 8.18 17.12
CA TRP A 258 -3.76 9.60 16.80
C TRP A 258 -3.90 10.47 18.05
N VAL A 259 -4.86 10.15 18.91
CA VAL A 259 -5.04 10.82 20.21
C VAL A 259 -3.83 10.57 21.12
N GLY A 260 -3.35 9.33 21.19
CA GLY A 260 -2.18 8.94 21.97
C GLY A 260 -0.92 9.69 21.55
N LEU A 261 -0.67 9.84 20.27
CA LEU A 261 0.44 10.64 19.75
C LEU A 261 0.34 12.09 20.21
N GLY A 262 -0.86 12.73 20.02
CA GLY A 262 -1.09 14.08 20.46
C GLY A 262 -0.84 14.27 21.96
N LEU A 263 -1.34 13.35 22.78
CA LEU A 263 -1.18 13.39 24.22
C LEU A 263 0.28 13.20 24.66
N VAL A 264 1.00 12.25 24.08
CA VAL A 264 2.42 12.00 24.38
C VAL A 264 3.27 13.22 24.03
N LEU A 265 3.09 13.80 22.84
CA LEU A 265 3.83 14.99 22.42
C LEU A 265 3.51 16.21 23.30
N ALA A 266 2.23 16.42 23.62
CA ALA A 266 1.81 17.48 24.52
C ALA A 266 2.41 17.33 25.91
N THR A 267 2.38 16.12 26.46
CA THR A 267 2.95 15.83 27.79
C THR A 267 4.47 15.99 27.78
N ALA A 268 5.15 15.51 26.75
CA ALA A 268 6.59 15.67 26.60
C ALA A 268 6.98 17.16 26.54
N LEU A 269 6.28 17.94 25.69
CA LEU A 269 6.53 19.38 25.56
C LEU A 269 6.35 20.13 26.89
N LEU A 270 5.27 19.83 27.63
CA LEU A 270 4.95 20.53 28.88
C LEU A 270 5.80 20.07 30.10
N ARG A 271 6.40 18.86 30.05
CA ARG A 271 7.22 18.30 31.15
C ARG A 271 8.71 18.58 31.02
N VAL A 272 9.22 18.92 29.82
CA VAL A 272 10.66 19.15 29.64
C VAL A 272 10.98 20.60 29.94
N PRO A 273 11.54 20.92 31.14
CA PRO A 273 11.77 22.33 31.57
C PRO A 273 12.79 23.06 30.70
N SER A 274 13.71 22.33 30.08
CA SER A 274 14.76 22.90 29.23
C SER A 274 14.25 23.39 27.85
N TRP A 275 13.08 22.97 27.44
CA TRP A 275 12.48 23.34 26.16
C TRP A 275 11.48 24.51 26.26
N SER A 276 11.17 24.94 27.50
CA SER A 276 10.39 26.17 27.69
C SER A 276 11.37 27.36 27.74
N PRO A 277 11.61 28.04 26.60
CA PRO A 277 12.30 29.33 26.64
C PRO A 277 11.53 30.23 27.59
N ARG A 278 12.22 31.07 28.34
CA ARG A 278 11.59 32.06 29.27
C ARG A 278 10.51 32.95 28.64
N TRP A 279 10.26 32.75 27.35
CA TRP A 279 9.30 33.47 26.52
C TRP A 279 7.94 32.76 26.40
N PHE A 280 7.83 31.48 26.79
CA PHE A 280 6.58 30.72 26.69
C PHE A 280 5.88 30.63 28.04
N SER A 281 4.62 31.11 28.08
CA SER A 281 3.79 31.14 29.29
C SER A 281 3.01 29.85 29.53
N PHE A 282 3.42 28.74 28.92
CA PHE A 282 2.72 27.47 29.05
C PHE A 282 3.24 26.69 30.25
N THR A 283 2.30 26.25 31.09
CA THR A 283 2.54 25.42 32.28
C THR A 283 1.78 24.11 32.14
N LEU A 284 2.16 23.09 32.91
CA LEU A 284 1.42 21.83 32.98
C LEU A 284 0.06 22.05 33.63
N SER A 285 -0.93 22.43 32.82
CA SER A 285 -2.34 22.58 33.21
C SER A 285 -3.21 21.79 32.25
N TRP A 286 -4.41 21.42 32.67
CA TRP A 286 -5.36 20.70 31.82
C TRP A 286 -5.70 21.45 30.53
N ALA A 287 -5.82 22.78 30.59
CA ALA A 287 -6.12 23.60 29.42
C ALA A 287 -4.97 23.56 28.41
N HIS A 288 -3.72 23.70 28.86
CA HIS A 288 -2.55 23.62 27.97
C HIS A 288 -2.33 22.19 27.45
N LEU A 289 -2.55 21.17 28.28
CA LEU A 289 -2.48 19.78 27.84
C LEU A 289 -3.50 19.50 26.73
N LEU A 290 -4.75 19.92 26.92
CA LEU A 290 -5.80 19.76 25.91
C LEU A 290 -5.46 20.54 24.63
N PHE A 291 -5.04 21.80 24.77
CA PHE A 291 -4.64 22.63 23.62
C PHE A 291 -3.53 21.95 22.80
N PHE A 292 -2.42 21.54 23.44
CA PHE A 292 -1.31 20.92 22.72
C PHE A 292 -1.64 19.53 22.20
N THR A 293 -2.50 18.78 22.88
CA THR A 293 -2.99 17.49 22.35
C THR A 293 -3.73 17.72 21.02
N LEU A 294 -4.70 18.63 21.00
CA LEU A 294 -5.44 18.96 19.77
C LEU A 294 -4.54 19.59 18.69
N TYR A 295 -3.59 20.42 19.09
CA TYR A 295 -2.61 21.03 18.19
C TYR A 295 -1.74 19.97 17.50
N PHE A 296 -1.18 19.00 18.24
CA PHE A 296 -0.39 17.93 17.64
C PHE A 296 -1.23 16.94 16.84
N MET A 297 -2.45 16.68 17.26
CA MET A 297 -3.41 15.90 16.46
C MET A 297 -3.69 16.57 15.12
N ALA A 298 -3.98 17.88 15.11
CA ALA A 298 -4.20 18.64 13.89
C ALA A 298 -2.93 18.69 13.00
N ALA A 299 -1.77 18.89 13.60
CA ALA A 299 -0.51 18.88 12.86
C ALA A 299 -0.22 17.51 12.22
N ALA A 300 -0.43 16.41 12.95
CA ALA A 300 -0.26 15.06 12.42
C ALA A 300 -1.25 14.75 11.28
N GLU A 301 -2.51 15.19 11.42
CA GLU A 301 -3.52 15.05 10.37
C GLU A 301 -3.14 15.81 9.10
N LEU A 302 -2.75 17.09 9.24
CA LEU A 302 -2.41 17.94 8.10
C LEU A 302 -1.11 17.56 7.41
N LEU A 303 -0.11 17.07 8.17
CA LEU A 303 1.11 16.47 7.58
C LEU A 303 0.82 15.19 6.83
N GLY A 304 -0.20 14.47 7.26
CA GLY A 304 -0.59 13.18 6.71
C GLY A 304 -0.47 12.08 7.75
N ARG A 305 -1.59 11.74 8.39
CA ARG A 305 -1.68 10.65 9.37
C ARG A 305 -1.20 9.29 8.83
N HIS A 306 -1.17 9.15 7.52
CA HIS A 306 -0.64 7.96 6.85
C HIS A 306 0.84 7.69 7.21
N TYR A 307 1.64 8.74 7.47
CA TYR A 307 3.03 8.55 7.91
C TYR A 307 3.16 7.80 9.24
N LEU A 308 2.12 7.82 10.10
CA LEU A 308 2.09 6.99 11.31
C LEU A 308 2.00 5.50 10.96
N LEU A 309 1.29 5.16 9.89
CA LEU A 309 1.19 3.78 9.41
C LEU A 309 2.53 3.28 8.88
N GLU A 310 3.28 4.13 8.18
CA GLU A 310 4.62 3.78 7.70
C GLU A 310 5.60 3.46 8.85
N GLY A 311 5.41 4.06 10.02
CA GLY A 311 6.15 3.71 11.23
C GLY A 311 5.97 2.24 11.67
N ARG A 312 4.89 1.59 11.27
CA ARG A 312 4.64 0.16 11.55
C ARG A 312 5.56 -0.79 10.79
N ARG A 313 6.24 -0.32 9.73
CA ARG A 313 7.26 -1.10 9.01
C ARG A 313 8.51 -1.41 9.85
N LEU A 314 8.67 -0.77 11.01
CA LEU A 314 9.76 -1.06 11.93
C LEU A 314 9.74 -2.51 12.45
N SER A 315 8.57 -3.16 12.48
CA SER A 315 8.46 -4.55 12.92
C SER A 315 7.20 -5.23 12.37
N PRO A 316 7.28 -6.52 11.95
CA PRO A 316 6.12 -7.30 11.52
C PRO A 316 4.97 -7.35 12.52
N GLN A 317 5.26 -7.25 13.83
CA GLN A 317 4.28 -7.25 14.90
C GLN A 317 3.40 -6.00 14.91
N LEU A 318 3.90 -4.88 14.39
CA LEU A 318 3.21 -3.60 14.37
C LEU A 318 2.20 -3.48 13.21
N TYR A 319 2.30 -4.37 12.20
CA TYR A 319 1.34 -4.37 11.10
C TYR A 319 -0.07 -4.64 11.61
N ALA A 320 -0.97 -3.76 11.26
CA ALA A 320 -2.38 -3.88 11.63
C ALA A 320 -3.15 -4.69 10.59
N VAL A 321 -4.21 -5.31 11.07
CA VAL A 321 -5.19 -6.03 10.25
C VAL A 321 -6.54 -5.39 10.47
N SER A 322 -7.14 -4.92 9.40
CA SER A 322 -8.44 -4.25 9.38
C SER A 322 -9.43 -5.00 8.49
N PRO A 323 -10.73 -4.76 8.58
CA PRO A 323 -11.69 -5.30 7.62
C PRO A 323 -11.34 -4.91 6.18
N ALA A 324 -11.50 -5.84 5.24
CA ALA A 324 -11.17 -5.58 3.84
C ALA A 324 -12.06 -4.48 3.24
N THR A 325 -11.46 -3.67 2.38
CA THR A 325 -12.15 -2.68 1.55
C THR A 325 -12.58 -3.29 0.21
N GLU A 326 -13.46 -2.61 -0.52
CA GLU A 326 -13.97 -3.10 -1.80
C GLU A 326 -12.90 -3.15 -2.88
N CYS A 327 -12.13 -2.06 -3.05
CA CYS A 327 -11.21 -1.90 -4.18
C CYS A 327 -9.99 -2.81 -4.09
N CYS A 328 -9.67 -3.30 -5.23
CA CYS A 328 -8.35 -3.68 -5.73
C CYS A 328 -7.78 -5.00 -5.21
N THR A 329 -7.22 -5.78 -6.13
CA THR A 329 -6.69 -7.13 -5.89
C THR A 329 -5.25 -7.35 -6.38
N PRO A 330 -4.36 -6.31 -6.44
CA PRO A 330 -3.01 -6.51 -6.97
C PRO A 330 -2.19 -7.52 -6.16
N ALA A 331 -2.50 -7.67 -4.86
CA ALA A 331 -1.82 -8.61 -3.99
C ALA A 331 -2.79 -9.17 -2.94
N MET A 332 -2.99 -10.48 -2.96
CA MET A 332 -3.95 -11.18 -2.12
C MET A 332 -3.32 -12.40 -1.47
N LEU A 333 -3.48 -12.53 -0.14
CA LEU A 333 -3.09 -13.73 0.61
C LEU A 333 -4.33 -14.57 0.91
N PHE A 334 -4.24 -15.86 0.63
CA PHE A 334 -5.25 -16.88 0.86
C PHE A 334 -4.74 -17.92 1.86
N PRO A 335 -5.18 -17.85 3.14
CA PRO A 335 -4.80 -18.84 4.14
C PRO A 335 -5.46 -20.19 3.90
N GLY A 336 -4.73 -21.29 4.11
CA GLY A 336 -5.27 -22.64 3.96
C GLY A 336 -5.79 -22.91 2.55
N ASN A 337 -6.92 -23.57 2.44
CA ASN A 337 -7.59 -23.86 1.17
C ASN A 337 -8.53 -22.74 0.68
N SER A 338 -8.43 -21.54 1.26
CA SER A 338 -9.35 -20.44 0.93
C SER A 338 -9.24 -19.98 -0.53
N SER A 339 -8.08 -20.20 -1.19
CA SER A 339 -7.92 -19.94 -2.62
C SER A 339 -8.90 -20.73 -3.48
N LEU A 340 -9.18 -21.99 -3.14
CA LEU A 340 -10.18 -22.81 -3.85
C LEU A 340 -11.60 -22.31 -3.62
N ARG A 341 -11.95 -21.97 -2.35
CA ARG A 341 -13.26 -21.39 -2.05
C ARG A 341 -13.49 -20.08 -2.80
N VAL A 342 -12.48 -19.22 -2.86
CA VAL A 342 -12.53 -17.97 -3.66
C VAL A 342 -12.72 -18.27 -5.13
N ALA A 343 -12.04 -19.28 -5.68
CA ALA A 343 -12.20 -19.69 -7.06
C ALA A 343 -13.64 -20.16 -7.33
N GLU A 344 -14.23 -20.96 -6.44
CA GLU A 344 -15.64 -21.42 -6.53
C GLU A 344 -16.63 -20.25 -6.47
N TYR A 345 -16.44 -19.32 -5.53
CA TYR A 345 -17.31 -18.14 -5.42
C TYR A 345 -17.24 -17.22 -6.64
N LEU A 346 -16.04 -17.04 -7.19
CA LEU A 346 -15.87 -16.25 -8.40
C LEU A 346 -16.50 -16.94 -9.62
N ASP A 347 -16.37 -18.26 -9.75
CA ASP A 347 -16.99 -19.01 -10.84
C ASP A 347 -18.52 -18.95 -10.81
N ALA A 348 -19.10 -18.96 -9.62
CA ALA A 348 -20.55 -18.82 -9.44
C ALA A 348 -21.06 -17.39 -9.79
N SER A 349 -20.17 -16.45 -10.03
CA SER A 349 -20.51 -15.03 -10.28
C SER A 349 -20.08 -14.60 -11.68
N PHE A 350 -20.91 -13.77 -12.34
CA PHE A 350 -20.55 -13.14 -13.61
C PHE A 350 -20.12 -11.69 -13.38
N CYS A 351 -18.95 -11.31 -13.94
CA CYS A 351 -18.37 -9.98 -13.79
C CYS A 351 -18.72 -9.07 -14.98
N THR A 352 -19.04 -7.82 -14.65
CA THR A 352 -19.39 -6.75 -15.63
C THR A 352 -18.79 -5.41 -15.20
N LYS A 353 -18.97 -4.39 -16.02
CA LYS A 353 -18.63 -3.02 -15.63
C LYS A 353 -19.40 -2.62 -14.37
N GLY A 354 -18.68 -2.20 -13.31
CA GLY A 354 -19.27 -1.87 -12.01
C GLY A 354 -19.45 -3.07 -11.08
N LYS A 355 -19.21 -4.30 -11.54
CA LYS A 355 -19.19 -5.52 -10.74
C LYS A 355 -17.98 -6.37 -11.16
N ALA A 356 -16.79 -5.83 -10.91
CA ALA A 356 -15.52 -6.52 -11.14
C ALA A 356 -15.23 -7.58 -10.06
N LYS A 357 -14.18 -8.37 -10.23
CA LYS A 357 -13.82 -9.47 -9.29
C LYS A 357 -13.66 -8.99 -7.85
N ASP A 358 -13.09 -7.81 -7.63
CA ASP A 358 -12.91 -7.20 -6.31
C ASP A 358 -14.25 -6.83 -5.65
N THR A 359 -15.14 -6.19 -6.40
CA THR A 359 -16.51 -5.88 -5.97
C THR A 359 -17.29 -7.15 -5.63
N VAL A 360 -17.19 -8.18 -6.46
CA VAL A 360 -17.83 -9.49 -6.21
C VAL A 360 -17.33 -10.08 -4.90
N LEU A 361 -16.01 -10.14 -4.70
CA LEU A 361 -15.42 -10.66 -3.46
C LEU A 361 -15.85 -9.87 -2.23
N TYR A 362 -15.90 -8.54 -2.33
CA TYR A 362 -16.35 -7.70 -1.22
C TYR A 362 -17.83 -7.92 -0.88
N GLN A 363 -18.70 -8.03 -1.88
CA GLN A 363 -20.12 -8.30 -1.69
C GLN A 363 -20.36 -9.67 -1.05
N LEU A 364 -19.61 -10.70 -1.48
CA LEU A 364 -19.68 -12.04 -0.91
C LEU A 364 -19.36 -12.03 0.58
N MET A 365 -18.36 -11.27 1.02
CA MET A 365 -18.02 -11.18 2.46
C MET A 365 -19.12 -10.56 3.32
N ARG A 366 -20.03 -9.79 2.72
CA ARG A 366 -21.18 -9.23 3.43
C ARG A 366 -22.38 -10.15 3.50
N THR A 367 -22.43 -11.15 2.64
CA THR A 367 -23.57 -12.04 2.49
C THR A 367 -23.34 -13.46 2.99
N LEU A 368 -22.06 -13.91 3.00
CA LEU A 368 -21.73 -15.27 3.43
C LEU A 368 -21.47 -15.32 4.95
N PRO A 369 -22.29 -16.04 5.72
CA PRO A 369 -22.08 -16.19 7.16
C PRO A 369 -20.79 -16.98 7.42
N GLY A 370 -19.97 -16.48 8.35
CA GLY A 370 -18.76 -17.17 8.80
C GLY A 370 -17.49 -16.86 8.01
N GLU A 371 -17.57 -16.28 6.82
CA GLU A 371 -16.40 -15.85 6.05
C GLU A 371 -16.01 -14.42 6.44
N ARG A 372 -14.70 -14.17 6.50
CA ARG A 372 -14.12 -12.86 6.82
C ARG A 372 -13.04 -12.52 5.83
N ALA A 373 -12.90 -11.23 5.56
CA ALA A 373 -11.81 -10.70 4.77
C ALA A 373 -11.15 -9.53 5.47
N HIS A 374 -9.85 -9.42 5.29
CA HIS A 374 -9.03 -8.43 5.96
C HIS A 374 -8.14 -7.68 4.96
N SER A 375 -7.65 -6.53 5.37
CA SER A 375 -6.58 -5.77 4.74
C SER A 375 -5.44 -5.59 5.74
N VAL A 376 -4.20 -5.62 5.27
CA VAL A 376 -3.02 -5.36 6.09
C VAL A 376 -2.54 -3.92 5.89
N GLU A 377 -2.03 -3.32 6.93
CA GLU A 377 -1.54 -1.95 6.94
C GLU A 377 -0.23 -1.81 7.72
N PRO A 378 0.78 -1.17 7.09
CA PRO A 378 0.84 -0.61 5.73
C PRO A 378 0.84 -1.68 4.63
N ASN A 379 0.68 -1.23 3.36
CA ASN A 379 0.73 -2.12 2.20
C ASN A 379 2.03 -2.92 2.13
N LEU A 380 1.95 -4.18 1.73
CA LEU A 380 3.12 -5.06 1.52
C LEU A 380 3.62 -5.08 0.08
N VAL A 381 2.93 -4.40 -0.80
CA VAL A 381 3.37 -4.21 -2.19
C VAL A 381 3.19 -2.75 -2.59
N THR A 382 4.02 -2.30 -3.52
CA THR A 382 3.86 -1.04 -4.23
C THR A 382 3.32 -1.35 -5.62
N HIS A 383 2.23 -0.71 -6.01
CA HIS A 383 1.68 -0.85 -7.35
C HIS A 383 2.45 0.06 -8.31
N ILE A 384 3.25 -0.52 -9.20
CA ILE A 384 4.16 0.20 -10.12
C ILE A 384 3.61 0.36 -11.53
N GLY A 385 2.46 -0.25 -11.85
CA GLY A 385 1.85 -0.22 -13.17
C GLY A 385 1.27 1.15 -13.53
N ALA A 386 1.81 1.81 -14.54
CA ALA A 386 1.30 3.08 -15.06
C ALA A 386 0.04 2.90 -15.91
N PHE A 387 -0.12 1.73 -16.53
CA PHE A 387 -1.22 1.40 -17.43
C PHE A 387 -1.90 0.11 -16.99
N SER A 388 -3.20 0.02 -17.23
CA SER A 388 -3.95 -1.22 -16.98
C SER A 388 -3.76 -2.19 -18.15
N SER A 389 -3.27 -3.39 -17.89
CA SER A 389 -3.16 -4.46 -18.89
C SER A 389 -4.50 -4.84 -19.50
N VAL A 390 -5.58 -4.70 -18.75
CA VAL A 390 -6.93 -5.12 -19.11
C VAL A 390 -7.70 -4.05 -19.87
N ARG A 391 -7.53 -2.77 -19.51
CA ARG A 391 -8.36 -1.67 -20.02
C ARG A 391 -7.66 -0.81 -21.07
N ARG A 392 -6.37 -1.02 -21.30
CA ARG A 392 -5.50 -0.21 -22.18
C ARG A 392 -5.55 1.30 -21.92
N ASN A 393 -6.11 1.72 -20.79
CA ASN A 393 -6.18 3.11 -20.38
C ASN A 393 -5.04 3.41 -19.43
N PRO A 394 -4.50 4.67 -19.43
CA PRO A 394 -3.59 5.08 -18.36
C PRO A 394 -4.30 4.83 -17.05
N SER A 395 -3.71 4.00 -16.20
CA SER A 395 -4.33 3.68 -14.91
C SER A 395 -4.29 4.89 -14.00
N ARG A 396 -3.55 5.97 -14.39
CA ARG A 396 -3.23 7.10 -13.54
C ARG A 396 -3.08 6.58 -12.12
N PRO A 397 -1.98 5.92 -11.77
CA PRO A 397 -1.85 5.40 -10.43
C PRO A 397 -2.00 6.60 -9.49
N LYS A 398 -3.21 6.75 -8.95
CA LYS A 398 -3.51 7.77 -7.92
C LYS A 398 -2.76 7.42 -6.64
N LEU A 399 -1.84 6.53 -6.80
CA LEU A 399 -1.32 5.66 -5.81
C LEU A 399 0.16 5.53 -6.07
N LEU A 400 0.85 6.32 -5.41
CA LEU A 400 2.26 6.10 -5.12
C LEU A 400 2.39 5.59 -3.72
#